data_6e232be22733615acc520038ac7578f7
#
_entry.id   6e232be22733615acc520038ac7578f7
#
_cell.length_a   1.000
_cell.length_b   1.000
_cell.length_c   1.000
_cell.angle_alpha   90.00
_cell.angle_beta   90.00
_cell.angle_gamma   90.00
#
_symmetry.space_group_name_H-M   'P 1'
#
loop_
_entity.id
_entity.type
_entity.pdbx_description
1 polymer ?
#
loop_
_entity_poly.entity_id
_entity_poly.type
_entity_poly.pdbx_seq_one_letter_code
_entity_poly.pdbx_strand_id
1 'polypeptide(L)'
;YKVYMHQDVFIVNINLLEDIIKIFEDKNVGMLGVVGTPNMPENGCMWNGPRVGRVYSSNVLTAKEFIASDMNERPYMEVEAVDGLFIATQYDIMWREDLFTGWDFYDVSQGEEFRRNGYKVVVPYMDKSWCIHDDGFLNLSRYDEFRDIFLKEYK
;
A
#
# COMPACT_ATOMS: atom_id res chain seq x y z
N TYR A 1 -0.57 -7.27 15.59
CA TYR A 1 -0.21 -6.90 14.22
C TYR A 1 -0.88 -7.85 13.25
N LYS A 2 -1.31 -7.34 12.08
CA LYS A 2 -1.88 -8.14 11.01
C LYS A 2 -1.13 -7.87 9.71
N VAL A 3 -1.03 -8.88 8.87
CA VAL A 3 -0.49 -8.77 7.51
C VAL A 3 -1.54 -9.28 6.54
N TYR A 4 -1.84 -8.48 5.54
CA TYR A 4 -2.73 -8.79 4.44
C TYR A 4 -1.91 -8.81 3.15
N MET A 5 -2.12 -9.81 2.32
CA MET A 5 -1.42 -9.97 1.05
C MET A 5 -2.36 -10.47 -0.02
N HIS A 6 -2.10 -10.08 -1.27
CA HIS A 6 -2.68 -10.77 -2.40
C HIS A 6 -2.18 -12.21 -2.48
N GLN A 7 -2.99 -13.09 -3.04
CA GLN A 7 -2.67 -14.51 -3.16
C GLN A 7 -1.49 -14.82 -4.11
N ASP A 8 -1.13 -13.85 -4.95
CA ASP A 8 -0.05 -13.86 -5.95
C ASP A 8 1.19 -13.08 -5.49
N VAL A 9 1.29 -12.78 -4.20
CA VAL A 9 2.47 -12.15 -3.59
C VAL A 9 3.36 -13.19 -2.93
N PHE A 10 4.64 -13.17 -3.26
CA PHE A 10 5.68 -14.03 -2.71
C PHE A 10 6.66 -13.21 -1.88
N ILE A 11 6.81 -13.55 -0.60
CA ILE A 11 7.76 -12.90 0.29
C ILE A 11 9.18 -13.38 -0.03
N VAL A 12 10.10 -12.42 -0.24
CA VAL A 12 11.52 -12.70 -0.48
C VAL A 12 12.44 -12.08 0.59
N ASN A 13 11.91 -11.20 1.43
CA ASN A 13 12.63 -10.68 2.59
C ASN A 13 12.59 -11.69 3.74
N ILE A 14 13.71 -12.30 4.06
CA ILE A 14 13.82 -13.29 5.16
C ILE A 14 13.63 -12.67 6.55
N ASN A 15 13.83 -11.35 6.68
CA ASN A 15 13.69 -10.59 7.94
C ASN A 15 12.38 -9.79 8.00
N LEU A 16 11.40 -10.13 7.15
CA LEU A 16 10.17 -9.34 6.98
C LEU A 16 9.50 -8.95 8.30
N LEU A 17 9.31 -9.91 9.20
CA LEU A 17 8.60 -9.66 10.47
C LEU A 17 9.40 -8.74 11.39
N GLU A 18 10.71 -8.90 11.43
CA GLU A 18 11.60 -8.04 12.21
C GLU A 18 11.60 -6.61 11.68
N ASP A 19 11.63 -6.45 10.37
CA ASP A 19 11.60 -5.14 9.73
C ASP A 19 10.25 -4.42 9.92
N ILE A 20 9.14 -5.15 9.86
CA ILE A 20 7.81 -4.61 10.21
C ILE A 20 7.77 -4.15 11.67
N ILE A 21 8.28 -4.99 12.60
CA ILE A 21 8.28 -4.67 14.03
C ILE A 21 9.09 -3.40 14.30
N LYS A 22 10.26 -3.23 13.67
CA LYS A 22 11.07 -2.01 13.82
C LYS A 22 10.32 -0.75 13.38
N ILE A 23 9.56 -0.82 12.30
CA ILE A 23 8.74 0.33 11.86
C ILE A 23 7.62 0.61 12.85
N PHE A 24 6.99 -0.43 13.39
CA PHE A 24 5.93 -0.33 14.39
C PHE A 24 6.41 -0.01 15.81
N GLU A 25 7.72 0.21 16.01
CA GLU A 25 8.23 0.88 17.22
C GLU A 25 7.69 2.31 17.31
N ASP A 26 7.53 3.02 16.17
CA ASP A 26 6.76 4.28 16.12
C ASP A 26 5.26 3.97 16.27
N LYS A 27 4.71 4.33 17.43
CA LYS A 27 3.29 4.10 17.77
C LYS A 27 2.32 4.98 16.97
N ASN A 28 2.81 5.96 16.24
CA ASN A 28 1.99 6.75 15.33
C ASN A 28 1.81 6.08 13.95
N VAL A 29 2.64 5.08 13.62
CA VAL A 29 2.47 4.31 12.37
C VAL A 29 1.37 3.29 12.57
N GLY A 30 0.26 3.45 11.87
CA GLY A 30 -0.88 2.51 11.92
C GLY A 30 -0.83 1.44 10.83
N MET A 31 -0.37 1.83 9.65
CA MET A 31 -0.40 0.99 8.45
C MET A 31 0.87 1.17 7.64
N LEU A 32 1.39 0.10 7.09
CA LEU A 32 2.47 0.14 6.10
C LEU A 32 2.13 -0.71 4.87
N GLY A 33 2.62 -0.28 3.72
CA GLY A 33 2.65 -1.05 2.48
C GLY A 33 4.04 -1.01 1.86
N VAL A 34 4.29 -1.82 0.85
CA VAL A 34 5.60 -1.87 0.17
C VAL A 34 5.70 -0.93 -1.03
N VAL A 35 4.55 -0.47 -1.53
CA VAL A 35 4.42 0.53 -2.61
C VAL A 35 3.27 1.46 -2.29
N GLY A 36 3.43 2.73 -2.61
CA GLY A 36 2.39 3.72 -2.38
C GLY A 36 2.63 5.05 -3.06
N THR A 37 1.82 6.05 -2.73
CA THR A 37 1.97 7.43 -3.19
C THR A 37 1.97 8.39 -2.01
N PRO A 38 2.94 9.32 -1.93
CA PRO A 38 2.94 10.37 -0.90
C PRO A 38 1.85 11.42 -1.13
N ASN A 39 1.34 11.53 -2.35
CA ASN A 39 0.30 12.49 -2.72
C ASN A 39 -0.74 11.82 -3.60
N MET A 40 -1.92 11.59 -3.05
CA MET A 40 -3.03 10.99 -3.79
C MET A 40 -3.57 12.00 -4.82
N PRO A 41 -3.55 11.67 -6.12
CA PRO A 41 -4.08 12.56 -7.14
C PRO A 41 -5.55 12.89 -6.95
N GLU A 42 -5.97 14.06 -7.44
CA GLU A 42 -7.38 14.51 -7.36
C GLU A 42 -8.36 13.56 -8.05
N ASN A 43 -7.88 12.84 -9.07
CA ASN A 43 -8.71 11.86 -9.78
C ASN A 43 -8.86 10.52 -9.02
N GLY A 44 -8.28 10.41 -7.83
CA GLY A 44 -8.36 9.22 -6.98
C GLY A 44 -7.54 8.02 -7.46
N CYS A 45 -6.81 8.12 -8.56
CA CYS A 45 -5.96 7.03 -9.04
C CYS A 45 -4.55 7.15 -8.48
N MET A 46 -4.20 6.31 -7.51
CA MET A 46 -2.89 6.30 -6.86
C MET A 46 -1.73 6.22 -7.86
N TRP A 47 -1.91 5.44 -8.93
CA TRP A 47 -0.89 5.19 -9.95
C TRP A 47 -0.58 6.37 -10.87
N ASN A 48 -1.41 7.42 -10.82
CA ASN A 48 -1.16 8.68 -11.52
C ASN A 48 -0.33 9.66 -10.69
N GLY A 49 -0.09 9.35 -9.40
CA GLY A 49 0.74 10.12 -8.50
C GLY A 49 2.21 9.73 -8.50
N PRO A 50 3.03 10.45 -7.69
CA PRO A 50 4.39 10.03 -7.40
C PRO A 50 4.39 8.64 -6.77
N ARG A 51 5.33 7.78 -7.18
CA ARG A 51 5.41 6.42 -6.65
C ARG A 51 6.61 6.28 -5.74
N VAL A 52 6.40 5.63 -4.60
CA VAL A 52 7.45 5.32 -3.64
C VAL A 52 7.35 3.85 -3.24
N GLY A 53 8.49 3.30 -2.83
CA GLY A 53 8.56 1.89 -2.44
C GLY A 53 9.22 1.02 -3.48
N ARG A 54 9.17 -0.28 -3.24
CA ARG A 54 9.89 -1.25 -4.05
C ARG A 54 9.16 -2.59 -4.04
N VAL A 55 8.82 -3.08 -5.22
CA VAL A 55 8.27 -4.41 -5.46
C VAL A 55 8.82 -4.96 -6.77
N TYR A 56 9.14 -6.24 -6.80
CA TYR A 56 9.32 -6.94 -8.06
C TYR A 56 7.93 -7.31 -8.58
N SER A 57 7.55 -6.71 -9.70
CA SER A 57 6.29 -6.99 -10.37
C SER A 57 6.59 -7.83 -11.61
N SER A 58 6.02 -9.03 -11.69
CA SER A 58 6.20 -9.93 -12.80
C SER A 58 4.91 -9.97 -13.61
N ASN A 59 4.88 -9.24 -14.71
CA ASN A 59 3.97 -9.63 -15.76
C ASN A 59 4.72 -10.60 -16.69
N VAL A 60 4.00 -11.36 -17.50
CA VAL A 60 4.40 -12.51 -18.30
C VAL A 60 5.79 -12.43 -19.01
N LEU A 61 6.46 -11.28 -19.03
CA LEU A 61 7.68 -11.07 -19.81
C LEU A 61 8.86 -10.41 -19.08
N THR A 62 8.64 -9.66 -18.01
CA THR A 62 9.76 -8.95 -17.30
C THR A 62 9.41 -8.60 -15.87
N ALA A 63 10.28 -8.97 -14.94
CA ALA A 63 10.23 -8.41 -13.58
C ALA A 63 10.52 -6.89 -13.65
N LYS A 64 9.67 -6.08 -13.05
CA LYS A 64 9.87 -4.64 -12.90
C LYS A 64 10.07 -4.33 -11.42
N GLU A 65 10.95 -3.39 -11.16
CA GLU A 65 11.19 -2.88 -9.83
C GLU A 65 10.74 -1.42 -9.74
N PHE A 66 9.90 -1.13 -8.75
CA PHE A 66 9.52 0.23 -8.41
C PHE A 66 10.43 0.72 -7.28
N ILE A 67 11.21 1.76 -7.53
CA ILE A 67 12.24 2.26 -6.61
C ILE A 67 11.81 3.61 -6.05
N ALA A 68 11.85 3.75 -4.73
CA ALA A 68 11.73 5.03 -4.07
C ALA A 68 13.04 5.83 -4.23
N SER A 69 12.93 7.10 -4.60
CA SER A 69 14.09 7.94 -4.95
C SER A 69 14.76 8.65 -3.77
N ASP A 70 14.21 8.64 -2.54
CA ASP A 70 14.77 9.38 -1.42
C ASP A 70 14.88 8.53 -0.15
N MET A 71 16.10 8.16 0.16
CA MET A 71 16.49 7.52 1.43
C MET A 71 17.07 8.60 2.37
N ASN A 72 16.23 9.40 2.98
CA ASN A 72 16.64 10.25 4.09
C ASN A 72 16.51 9.48 5.42
N GLU A 73 17.19 9.93 6.45
CA GLU A 73 17.46 9.35 7.78
C GLU A 73 16.29 8.65 8.54
N ARG A 74 15.12 8.50 7.94
CA ARG A 74 13.97 7.82 8.52
C ARG A 74 13.84 6.42 7.95
N PRO A 75 13.36 5.43 8.73
CA PRO A 75 13.19 4.06 8.26
C PRO A 75 12.03 3.89 7.27
N TYR A 76 11.24 4.95 7.05
CA TYR A 76 10.06 4.93 6.16
C TYR A 76 9.75 6.34 5.62
N MET A 77 8.98 6.37 4.55
CA MET A 77 8.31 7.56 4.03
C MET A 77 6.82 7.52 4.41
N GLU A 78 6.28 8.64 4.92
CA GLU A 78 4.84 8.82 5.11
C GLU A 78 4.16 9.06 3.77
N VAL A 79 3.02 8.38 3.55
CA VAL A 79 2.29 8.37 2.28
C VAL A 79 0.79 8.56 2.52
N GLU A 80 0.08 8.95 1.47
CA GLU A 80 -1.38 9.07 1.53
C GLU A 80 -2.09 7.76 1.19
N ALA A 81 -1.47 6.91 0.37
CA ALA A 81 -2.03 5.62 0.02
C ALA A 81 -0.95 4.58 -0.22
N VAL A 82 -1.27 3.32 0.03
CA VAL A 82 -0.48 2.14 -0.32
C VAL A 82 -1.30 1.18 -1.15
N ASP A 83 -0.61 0.36 -1.95
CA ASP A 83 -1.23 -0.71 -2.74
C ASP A 83 -1.53 -1.93 -1.86
N GLY A 84 -2.68 -2.53 -2.09
CA GLY A 84 -3.20 -3.68 -1.37
C GLY A 84 -2.42 -4.98 -1.54
N LEU A 85 -1.49 -5.02 -2.49
CA LEU A 85 -0.67 -6.23 -2.71
C LEU A 85 -0.02 -6.72 -1.41
N PHE A 86 0.42 -5.79 -0.55
CA PHE A 86 0.97 -6.07 0.76
C PHE A 86 0.68 -4.93 1.72
N ILE A 87 -0.03 -5.23 2.80
CA ILE A 87 -0.36 -4.29 3.88
C ILE A 87 -0.03 -4.96 5.21
N ALA A 88 0.65 -4.23 6.11
CA ALA A 88 0.70 -4.61 7.51
C ALA A 88 0.08 -3.50 8.38
N THR A 89 -0.62 -3.88 9.45
CA THR A 89 -1.27 -2.94 10.37
C THR A 89 -0.85 -3.17 11.81
N GLN A 90 -0.65 -2.06 12.53
CA GLN A 90 -0.36 -2.08 13.96
C GLN A 90 -1.63 -2.11 14.80
N TYR A 91 -2.69 -1.49 14.30
CA TYR A 91 -3.98 -1.35 14.97
C TYR A 91 -5.11 -1.93 14.13
N ASP A 92 -6.25 -2.14 14.76
CA ASP A 92 -7.46 -2.66 14.14
C ASP A 92 -8.41 -1.49 13.83
N ILE A 93 -8.40 -1.04 12.57
CA ILE A 93 -9.35 -0.06 12.04
C ILE A 93 -10.29 -0.82 11.10
N MET A 94 -11.60 -0.59 11.25
CA MET A 94 -12.60 -1.28 10.44
C MET A 94 -12.45 -0.93 8.96
N TRP A 95 -12.50 -1.96 8.13
CA TRP A 95 -12.56 -1.80 6.68
C TRP A 95 -13.92 -1.24 6.27
N ARG A 96 -13.94 -0.41 5.24
CA ARG A 96 -15.18 0.15 4.69
C ARG A 96 -15.86 -0.85 3.75
N GLU A 97 -16.18 -2.03 4.25
CA GLU A 97 -16.90 -3.10 3.53
C GLU A 97 -18.30 -2.68 3.11
N ASP A 98 -18.85 -1.66 3.76
CA ASP A 98 -20.12 -1.03 3.40
C ASP A 98 -20.06 -0.31 2.04
N LEU A 99 -18.89 0.15 1.61
CA LEU A 99 -18.66 0.90 0.37
C LEU A 99 -17.84 0.11 -0.66
N PHE A 100 -16.80 -0.57 -0.21
CA PHE A 100 -15.82 -1.24 -1.08
C PHE A 100 -15.96 -2.75 -0.98
N THR A 101 -16.86 -3.30 -1.79
CA THR A 101 -17.23 -4.74 -1.78
C THR A 101 -16.46 -5.56 -2.79
N GLY A 102 -15.46 -5.00 -3.45
CA GLY A 102 -14.68 -5.62 -4.53
C GLY A 102 -13.18 -5.53 -4.30
N TRP A 103 -12.43 -5.71 -5.40
CA TRP A 103 -10.97 -5.72 -5.40
C TRP A 103 -10.34 -4.32 -5.47
N ASP A 104 -11.11 -3.30 -5.84
CA ASP A 104 -10.59 -1.97 -6.08
C ASP A 104 -10.91 -1.06 -4.89
N PHE A 105 -9.97 -0.16 -4.56
CA PHE A 105 -10.11 0.90 -3.56
C PHE A 105 -10.26 0.48 -2.09
N TYR A 106 -10.31 -0.82 -1.75
CA TYR A 106 -10.32 -1.26 -0.35
C TYR A 106 -9.05 -0.83 0.38
N ASP A 107 -7.91 -0.87 -0.29
CA ASP A 107 -6.58 -0.53 0.20
C ASP A 107 -6.39 0.98 0.41
N VAL A 108 -6.68 1.78 -0.60
CA VAL A 108 -6.58 3.25 -0.51
C VAL A 108 -7.60 3.83 0.47
N SER A 109 -8.81 3.26 0.54
CA SER A 109 -9.81 3.66 1.54
C SER A 109 -9.36 3.32 2.95
N GLN A 110 -8.74 2.16 3.15
CA GLN A 110 -8.18 1.78 4.45
C GLN A 110 -7.06 2.73 4.88
N GLY A 111 -6.21 3.15 3.94
CA GLY A 111 -5.20 4.19 4.19
C GLY A 111 -5.84 5.49 4.69
N GLU A 112 -6.93 5.95 4.08
CA GLU A 112 -7.67 7.12 4.53
C GLU A 112 -8.29 6.93 5.92
N GLU A 113 -8.86 5.75 6.22
CA GLU A 113 -9.40 5.47 7.54
C GLU A 113 -8.31 5.49 8.62
N PHE A 114 -7.11 4.97 8.37
CA PHE A 114 -5.97 5.11 9.30
C PHE A 114 -5.59 6.57 9.52
N ARG A 115 -5.50 7.37 8.46
CA ARG A 115 -5.16 8.79 8.54
C ARG A 115 -6.24 9.60 9.27
N ARG A 116 -7.52 9.34 9.02
CA ARG A 116 -8.66 9.96 9.74
C ARG A 116 -8.64 9.65 11.23
N ASN A 117 -8.09 8.49 11.61
CA ASN A 117 -7.90 8.12 13.01
C ASN A 117 -6.57 8.62 13.61
N GLY A 118 -5.83 9.48 12.90
CA GLY A 118 -4.63 10.14 13.40
C GLY A 118 -3.35 9.30 13.28
N TYR A 119 -3.40 8.19 12.56
CA TYR A 119 -2.23 7.35 12.31
C TYR A 119 -1.54 7.68 11.00
N LYS A 120 -0.25 7.42 10.95
CA LYS A 120 0.53 7.48 9.71
C LYS A 120 0.32 6.21 8.90
N VAL A 121 0.23 6.39 7.59
CA VAL A 121 0.39 5.34 6.59
C VAL A 121 1.77 5.51 5.97
N VAL A 122 2.54 4.44 5.85
CA VAL A 122 3.95 4.55 5.48
C VAL A 122 4.39 3.50 4.46
N VAL A 123 5.46 3.81 3.74
CA VAL A 123 6.21 2.86 2.92
C VAL A 123 7.63 2.79 3.48
N PRO A 124 8.14 1.60 3.85
CA PRO A 124 9.49 1.44 4.37
C PRO A 124 10.54 1.77 3.31
N TYR A 125 11.69 2.31 3.75
CA TYR A 125 12.87 2.30 2.91
C TYR A 125 13.43 0.88 2.82
N MET A 126 13.62 0.41 1.60
CA MET A 126 14.03 -0.95 1.33
C MET A 126 15.25 -0.94 0.39
N ASP A 127 16.34 -1.57 0.80
CA ASP A 127 17.50 -1.79 -0.10
C ASP A 127 17.15 -2.79 -1.21
N LYS A 128 16.28 -3.75 -0.89
CA LYS A 128 15.77 -4.77 -1.80
C LYS A 128 14.25 -4.90 -1.59
N SER A 129 13.56 -5.30 -2.64
CA SER A 129 12.12 -5.58 -2.54
C SER A 129 11.84 -6.66 -1.49
N TRP A 130 10.80 -6.44 -0.69
CA TRP A 130 10.36 -7.41 0.31
C TRP A 130 9.55 -8.54 -0.30
N CYS A 131 8.96 -8.30 -1.46
CA CYS A 131 8.11 -9.28 -2.14
C CYS A 131 8.18 -9.16 -3.65
N ILE A 132 7.72 -10.22 -4.29
CA ILE A 132 7.42 -10.31 -5.72
C ILE A 132 5.90 -10.33 -5.83
N HIS A 133 5.33 -9.57 -6.74
CA HIS A 133 3.92 -9.59 -7.10
C HIS A 133 3.76 -10.15 -8.52
N ASP A 134 3.11 -11.28 -8.67
CA ASP A 134 2.82 -11.89 -9.97
C ASP A 134 1.50 -11.34 -10.52
N ASP A 135 1.54 -10.10 -10.99
CA ASP A 135 0.41 -9.31 -11.47
C ASP A 135 0.02 -9.61 -12.93
N GLY A 136 0.09 -10.87 -13.33
CA GLY A 136 -0.12 -11.31 -14.71
C GLY A 136 -1.51 -11.05 -15.28
N PHE A 137 -2.51 -10.79 -14.45
CA PHE A 137 -3.87 -10.47 -14.88
C PHE A 137 -4.48 -9.32 -14.10
N LEU A 138 -4.85 -8.26 -14.80
CA LEU A 138 -5.47 -7.07 -14.22
C LEU A 138 -6.97 -7.04 -14.58
N ASN A 139 -7.84 -7.06 -13.57
CA ASN A 139 -9.28 -6.92 -13.75
C ASN A 139 -9.73 -5.54 -13.20
N LEU A 140 -10.03 -4.61 -14.06
CA LEU A 140 -10.48 -3.26 -13.75
C LEU A 140 -11.98 -3.05 -14.02
N SER A 141 -12.76 -4.11 -14.10
CA SER A 141 -14.17 -4.03 -14.54
C SER A 141 -15.07 -3.13 -13.67
N ARG A 142 -14.72 -2.95 -12.39
CA ARG A 142 -15.46 -2.07 -11.45
C ARG A 142 -14.60 -0.92 -10.91
N TYR A 143 -13.42 -0.71 -11.46
CA TYR A 143 -12.47 0.30 -10.97
C TYR A 143 -13.09 1.72 -10.96
N ASP A 144 -13.73 2.14 -12.04
CA ASP A 144 -14.34 3.47 -12.13
C ASP A 144 -15.51 3.65 -11.15
N GLU A 145 -16.32 2.61 -10.92
CA GLU A 145 -17.39 2.61 -9.93
C GLU A 145 -16.84 2.87 -8.51
N PHE A 146 -15.84 2.12 -8.10
CA PHE A 146 -15.24 2.28 -6.77
C PHE A 146 -14.42 3.57 -6.64
N ARG A 147 -13.82 4.05 -7.73
CA ARG A 147 -13.17 5.35 -7.76
C ARG A 147 -14.16 6.47 -7.48
N ASP A 148 -15.32 6.45 -8.10
CA ASP A 148 -16.36 7.47 -7.90
C ASP A 148 -16.90 7.44 -6.46
N ILE A 149 -17.05 6.26 -5.86
CA ILE A 149 -17.40 6.10 -4.45
C ILE A 149 -16.30 6.71 -3.56
N PHE A 150 -15.04 6.39 -3.85
CA PHE A 150 -13.89 6.91 -3.11
C PHE A 150 -13.82 8.45 -3.15
N LEU A 151 -13.95 9.02 -4.33
CA LEU A 151 -13.93 10.48 -4.50
C LEU A 151 -15.09 11.16 -3.75
N LYS A 152 -16.26 10.57 -3.75
CA LYS A 152 -17.42 11.11 -3.03
C LYS A 152 -17.26 11.05 -1.51
N GLU A 153 -16.60 10.00 -1.00
CA GLU A 153 -16.45 9.77 0.45
C GLU A 153 -15.28 10.56 1.04
N TYR A 154 -14.17 10.70 0.29
CA TYR A 154 -12.90 11.16 0.83
C TYR A 154 -12.37 12.47 0.25
N LYS A 155 -12.91 12.92 -0.87
CA LYS A 155 -12.50 14.18 -1.55
C LYS A 155 -13.63 15.20 -1.55
#